data_de5ea066db8d90b101aa445fbc4e2a08
#
_entry.id   de5ea066db8d90b101aa445fbc4e2a08
#
_cell.length_a   1.000
_cell.length_b   1.000
_cell.length_c   1.000
_cell.angle_alpha   90.00
_cell.angle_beta   90.00
_cell.angle_gamma   90.00
#
_symmetry.space_group_name_H-M   'P 1'
#
loop_
_entity.id
_entity.type
_entity.pdbx_description
1 polymer ?
#
loop_
_entity_poly.entity_id
_entity_poly.type
_entity_poly.pdbx_seq_one_letter_code
_entity_poly.pdbx_strand_id
1 'polypeptide(L)'
;MAHKRGVRLFAVSVGFRTEFARMIDFTPDFLDAACRNYAGETFIVPWLWDHKHKGQPAWWFCTNSPLYRQFLFMRLEETIAAGADALHIDDYTGTAGAVTWLDACFCPSCMKGFRDYLKENLSEDRRKDFGITDLETFDYRQYLINRGITPEQYHKERSRLPLAAEFLDYHVKAVTDFVAEYRKRGEELKGKPLPLAVNSGLSGAMSLAITPHLSYFCCEVDHHAGSRQVPVHPIYVYKLADGLNRPVTSTASGWDWAYIMEHNLPGLVRTWTALSYVFGHNLMAPHRQWCYTKEKGTHWYSGPTEVYAPLYRFVREHADVLDDFEAVAPVAVLYDNYSQRLGKGNIEPIVSAMAEANWPFKVLVQGDDWLPGYAVDKNTVEQVQKIVVPADLQPSANLQSVLDYARASGKLVTWSGLDSLTSLGANPVTIASPGPVFVTPRVRKSDDRAAMAIHLLNRQYDGEKDAMTPLTNVTLSLDKSILPGSVDGCRSAKIHTPGKEDLIVPIKPEGNSLTVTVPEVDLWAIVELRWQ
;
A
#
# COMPACT_ATOMS: atom_id res chain seq x y z
N MET A 1 -26.78 11.86 -8.53
CA MET A 1 -27.62 10.96 -7.67
C MET A 1 -26.91 10.64 -6.35
N ALA A 2 -25.61 10.32 -6.36
CA ALA A 2 -24.82 9.99 -5.15
C ALA A 2 -24.81 11.12 -4.10
N HIS A 3 -24.50 12.36 -4.49
CA HIS A 3 -24.51 13.52 -3.59
C HIS A 3 -25.87 13.80 -2.95
N LYS A 4 -26.99 13.56 -3.68
CA LYS A 4 -28.34 13.68 -3.11
C LYS A 4 -28.62 12.67 -1.99
N ARG A 5 -27.80 11.63 -1.86
CA ARG A 5 -27.84 10.60 -0.82
C ARG A 5 -26.76 10.79 0.27
N GLY A 6 -26.11 11.96 0.31
CA GLY A 6 -25.10 12.30 1.30
C GLY A 6 -23.68 11.75 1.01
N VAL A 7 -23.45 11.19 -0.18
CA VAL A 7 -22.08 10.81 -0.61
C VAL A 7 -21.30 12.09 -0.89
N ARG A 8 -20.21 12.31 -0.17
CA ARG A 8 -19.39 13.53 -0.28
C ARG A 8 -18.44 13.48 -1.47
N LEU A 9 -17.86 12.32 -1.75
CA LEU A 9 -16.92 12.11 -2.84
C LEU A 9 -17.32 10.87 -3.63
N PHE A 10 -17.49 11.04 -4.94
CA PHE A 10 -17.82 9.97 -5.86
C PHE A 10 -16.62 9.71 -6.78
N ALA A 11 -15.86 8.66 -6.50
CA ALA A 11 -14.76 8.20 -7.34
C ALA A 11 -15.26 7.22 -8.40
N VAL A 12 -14.71 7.31 -9.59
CA VAL A 12 -15.00 6.37 -10.70
C VAL A 12 -13.73 5.59 -11.02
N SER A 13 -13.87 4.27 -11.13
CA SER A 13 -12.77 3.39 -11.52
C SER A 13 -12.66 3.29 -13.05
N VAL A 14 -11.43 3.43 -13.56
CA VAL A 14 -11.05 3.12 -14.94
C VAL A 14 -9.84 2.18 -14.88
N GLY A 15 -9.93 1.03 -15.53
CA GLY A 15 -8.86 0.03 -15.50
C GLY A 15 -7.93 0.14 -16.70
N PHE A 16 -6.62 0.14 -16.47
CA PHE A 16 -5.64 0.13 -17.58
C PHE A 16 -5.47 -1.25 -18.23
N ARG A 17 -6.09 -2.28 -17.67
CA ARG A 17 -6.10 -3.65 -18.23
C ARG A 17 -7.49 -4.26 -18.33
N THR A 18 -8.45 -3.75 -17.58
CA THR A 18 -9.78 -4.35 -17.44
C THR A 18 -10.82 -3.79 -18.42
N GLU A 19 -10.53 -2.72 -19.13
CA GLU A 19 -11.46 -2.07 -20.09
C GLU A 19 -11.53 -2.76 -21.48
N PHE A 20 -11.12 -4.03 -21.59
CA PHE A 20 -10.98 -4.73 -22.86
C PHE A 20 -12.26 -4.75 -23.70
N ALA A 21 -13.42 -4.96 -23.08
CA ALA A 21 -14.70 -5.04 -23.79
C ALA A 21 -15.05 -3.71 -24.50
N ARG A 22 -14.82 -2.59 -23.81
CA ARG A 22 -15.04 -1.26 -24.38
C ARG A 22 -14.01 -0.89 -25.43
N MET A 23 -12.76 -1.34 -25.28
CA MET A 23 -11.73 -1.14 -26.29
C MET A 23 -12.06 -1.90 -27.59
N ILE A 24 -12.61 -3.12 -27.48
CA ILE A 24 -13.09 -3.90 -28.64
C ILE A 24 -14.27 -3.16 -29.35
N ASP A 25 -15.12 -2.49 -28.58
CA ASP A 25 -16.22 -1.71 -29.14
C ASP A 25 -15.78 -0.37 -29.75
N PHE A 26 -14.64 0.16 -29.27
CA PHE A 26 -14.13 1.46 -29.71
C PHE A 26 -13.58 1.42 -31.13
N THR A 27 -12.92 0.36 -31.54
CA THR A 27 -12.33 0.26 -32.88
C THR A 27 -12.19 -1.19 -33.33
N PRO A 28 -12.40 -1.50 -34.63
CA PRO A 28 -12.10 -2.82 -35.18
C PRO A 28 -10.61 -3.17 -35.13
N ASP A 29 -9.72 -2.16 -35.09
CA ASP A 29 -8.26 -2.32 -35.09
C ASP A 29 -7.69 -2.49 -33.68
N PHE A 30 -8.50 -2.88 -32.70
CA PHE A 30 -8.11 -2.97 -31.27
C PHE A 30 -6.86 -3.83 -31.04
N LEU A 31 -6.59 -4.84 -31.88
CA LEU A 31 -5.40 -5.69 -31.75
C LEU A 31 -4.09 -4.97 -32.04
N ASP A 32 -4.11 -3.83 -32.75
CA ASP A 32 -2.92 -3.00 -32.96
C ASP A 32 -2.46 -2.32 -31.66
N ALA A 33 -3.37 -2.21 -30.71
CA ALA A 33 -3.05 -1.70 -29.37
C ALA A 33 -2.65 -2.81 -28.37
N ALA A 34 -2.72 -4.10 -28.74
CA ALA A 34 -2.41 -5.18 -27.82
C ALA A 34 -0.92 -5.27 -27.50
N CYS A 35 -0.60 -5.61 -26.25
CA CYS A 35 0.76 -5.99 -25.86
C CYS A 35 1.24 -7.21 -26.63
N ARG A 36 2.56 -7.30 -26.84
CA ARG A 36 3.20 -8.47 -27.46
C ARG A 36 4.32 -9.00 -26.57
N ASN A 37 4.33 -10.31 -26.36
CA ASN A 37 5.40 -10.99 -25.64
C ASN A 37 6.69 -11.06 -26.44
N TYR A 38 7.74 -11.67 -25.88
CA TYR A 38 9.01 -11.83 -26.57
C TYR A 38 8.91 -12.69 -27.85
N ALA A 39 7.98 -13.65 -27.92
CA ALA A 39 7.71 -14.40 -29.16
C ALA A 39 7.00 -13.56 -30.24
N GLY A 40 6.47 -12.39 -29.90
CA GLY A 40 5.72 -11.49 -30.80
C GLY A 40 4.22 -11.73 -30.78
N GLU A 41 3.72 -12.55 -29.87
CA GLU A 41 2.33 -12.96 -29.76
C GLU A 41 1.56 -12.03 -28.80
N THR A 42 0.27 -11.81 -29.09
CA THR A 42 -0.65 -11.17 -28.15
C THR A 42 -1.04 -12.12 -27.04
N PHE A 43 -1.38 -11.59 -25.87
CA PHE A 43 -1.80 -12.38 -24.72
C PHE A 43 -2.96 -11.74 -23.98
N ILE A 44 -3.62 -12.53 -23.15
CA ILE A 44 -4.77 -12.11 -22.34
C ILE A 44 -4.33 -11.66 -20.94
N VAL A 45 -5.19 -10.92 -20.27
CA VAL A 45 -5.07 -10.62 -18.83
C VAL A 45 -5.33 -11.92 -18.04
N PRO A 46 -4.36 -12.47 -17.28
CA PRO A 46 -4.46 -13.83 -16.76
C PRO A 46 -5.66 -14.09 -15.84
N TRP A 47 -6.03 -13.12 -15.01
CA TRP A 47 -7.17 -13.25 -14.08
C TRP A 47 -8.53 -12.96 -14.72
N LEU A 48 -8.56 -12.59 -16.02
CA LEU A 48 -9.77 -12.42 -16.82
C LEU A 48 -9.90 -13.52 -17.90
N TRP A 49 -9.29 -14.67 -17.69
CA TRP A 49 -9.25 -15.78 -18.64
C TRP A 49 -10.65 -16.29 -19.01
N ASP A 50 -11.61 -16.16 -18.11
CA ASP A 50 -13.02 -16.55 -18.24
C ASP A 50 -13.89 -15.45 -18.89
N HIS A 51 -13.33 -14.25 -19.14
CA HIS A 51 -14.07 -13.12 -19.72
C HIS A 51 -13.96 -13.10 -21.25
N LYS A 52 -15.08 -12.85 -21.88
CA LYS A 52 -15.17 -12.68 -23.34
C LYS A 52 -16.14 -11.56 -23.71
N HIS A 53 -15.84 -10.83 -24.78
CA HIS A 53 -16.71 -9.84 -25.38
C HIS A 53 -16.72 -9.99 -26.91
N LYS A 54 -17.91 -10.16 -27.55
CA LYS A 54 -18.04 -10.42 -29.00
C LYS A 54 -17.12 -11.53 -29.50
N GLY A 55 -16.97 -12.61 -28.72
CA GLY A 55 -16.09 -13.75 -29.05
C GLY A 55 -14.60 -13.52 -28.80
N GLN A 56 -14.18 -12.31 -28.45
CA GLN A 56 -12.81 -11.96 -28.14
C GLN A 56 -12.52 -12.13 -26.64
N PRO A 57 -11.35 -12.66 -26.24
CA PRO A 57 -10.96 -12.73 -24.85
C PRO A 57 -10.51 -11.35 -24.31
N ALA A 58 -10.22 -11.29 -23.01
CA ALA A 58 -9.70 -10.10 -22.36
C ALA A 58 -8.23 -9.84 -22.72
N TRP A 59 -8.00 -9.25 -23.89
CA TRP A 59 -6.67 -8.89 -24.36
C TRP A 59 -6.00 -7.86 -23.44
N TRP A 60 -4.69 -8.00 -23.23
CA TRP A 60 -3.89 -7.01 -22.52
C TRP A 60 -3.45 -5.92 -23.49
N PHE A 61 -4.00 -4.71 -23.31
CA PHE A 61 -3.66 -3.56 -24.15
C PHE A 61 -2.46 -2.78 -23.60
N CYS A 62 -1.69 -2.21 -24.52
CA CYS A 62 -0.45 -1.51 -24.22
C CYS A 62 -0.71 -0.04 -23.89
N THR A 63 -0.39 0.39 -22.66
CA THR A 63 -0.50 1.80 -22.24
C THR A 63 0.48 2.75 -22.95
N ASN A 64 1.41 2.21 -23.75
CA ASN A 64 2.30 2.99 -24.62
C ASN A 64 1.76 3.09 -26.05
N SER A 65 0.69 2.36 -26.41
CA SER A 65 0.03 2.49 -27.70
C SER A 65 -0.77 3.80 -27.79
N PRO A 66 -0.53 4.64 -28.81
CA PRO A 66 -1.33 5.85 -29.02
C PRO A 66 -2.83 5.56 -29.15
N LEU A 67 -3.18 4.46 -29.81
CA LEU A 67 -4.58 4.05 -29.98
C LEU A 67 -5.24 3.71 -28.63
N TYR A 68 -4.52 3.00 -27.73
CA TYR A 68 -5.06 2.70 -26.41
C TYR A 68 -5.13 3.95 -25.52
N ARG A 69 -4.15 4.85 -25.60
CA ARG A 69 -4.20 6.14 -24.87
C ARG A 69 -5.38 7.01 -25.33
N GLN A 70 -5.64 7.07 -26.63
CA GLN A 70 -6.82 7.77 -27.17
C GLN A 70 -8.12 7.23 -26.55
N PHE A 71 -8.26 5.90 -26.49
CA PHE A 71 -9.39 5.24 -25.84
C PHE A 71 -9.47 5.60 -24.35
N LEU A 72 -8.39 5.50 -23.60
CA LEU A 72 -8.36 5.82 -22.17
C LEU A 72 -8.70 7.30 -21.88
N PHE A 73 -8.25 8.24 -22.71
CA PHE A 73 -8.63 9.66 -22.60
C PHE A 73 -10.13 9.88 -22.90
N MET A 74 -10.69 9.19 -23.87
CA MET A 74 -12.14 9.20 -24.08
C MET A 74 -12.88 8.70 -22.83
N ARG A 75 -12.40 7.62 -22.20
CA ARG A 75 -12.97 7.11 -20.94
C ARG A 75 -12.86 8.14 -19.79
N LEU A 76 -11.77 8.88 -19.72
CA LEU A 76 -11.60 9.97 -18.76
C LEU A 76 -12.64 11.07 -18.99
N GLU A 77 -12.82 11.51 -20.23
CA GLU A 77 -13.81 12.54 -20.61
C GLU A 77 -15.23 12.12 -20.22
N GLU A 78 -15.64 10.89 -20.53
CA GLU A 78 -16.92 10.33 -20.09
C GLU A 78 -17.07 10.32 -18.56
N THR A 79 -16.01 9.95 -17.85
CA THR A 79 -15.99 9.87 -16.39
C THR A 79 -16.16 11.24 -15.74
N ILE A 80 -15.46 12.25 -16.25
CA ILE A 80 -15.58 13.63 -15.76
C ILE A 80 -16.96 14.21 -16.11
N ALA A 81 -17.47 13.98 -17.33
CA ALA A 81 -18.79 14.41 -17.75
C ALA A 81 -19.92 13.78 -16.92
N ALA A 82 -19.73 12.55 -16.44
CA ALA A 82 -20.65 11.88 -15.52
C ALA A 82 -20.64 12.46 -14.09
N GLY A 83 -19.75 13.42 -13.80
CA GLY A 83 -19.68 14.13 -12.53
C GLY A 83 -18.81 13.46 -11.46
N ALA A 84 -17.81 12.67 -11.85
CA ALA A 84 -16.85 12.09 -10.90
C ALA A 84 -16.11 13.18 -10.12
N ASP A 85 -15.97 12.99 -8.81
CA ASP A 85 -15.20 13.89 -7.94
C ASP A 85 -13.73 13.47 -7.84
N ALA A 86 -13.46 12.19 -8.03
CA ALA A 86 -12.14 11.58 -7.96
C ALA A 86 -12.03 10.43 -8.97
N LEU A 87 -10.81 10.03 -9.26
CA LEU A 87 -10.50 8.88 -10.10
C LEU A 87 -9.88 7.76 -9.25
N HIS A 88 -10.17 6.53 -9.66
CA HIS A 88 -9.45 5.34 -9.23
C HIS A 88 -8.95 4.61 -10.49
N ILE A 89 -7.64 4.35 -10.57
CA ILE A 89 -7.08 3.56 -11.67
C ILE A 89 -6.85 2.14 -11.14
N ASP A 90 -7.63 1.21 -11.66
CA ASP A 90 -7.40 -0.20 -11.46
C ASP A 90 -6.30 -0.69 -12.42
N ASP A 91 -5.47 -1.63 -11.95
CA ASP A 91 -4.36 -2.17 -12.77
C ASP A 91 -3.43 -1.10 -13.36
N TYR A 92 -3.13 -0.07 -12.61
CA TYR A 92 -2.39 1.12 -13.02
C TYR A 92 -1.00 0.86 -13.60
N THR A 93 -0.35 -0.25 -13.24
CA THR A 93 0.98 -0.60 -13.76
C THR A 93 0.97 -0.85 -15.27
N GLY A 94 -0.21 -1.08 -15.86
CA GLY A 94 -0.37 -1.18 -17.30
C GLY A 94 0.66 -2.08 -17.96
N THR A 95 1.40 -1.54 -18.92
CA THR A 95 2.43 -2.27 -19.66
C THR A 95 3.66 -2.62 -18.80
N ALA A 96 4.02 -1.81 -17.78
CA ALA A 96 5.11 -2.16 -16.86
C ALA A 96 4.83 -3.47 -16.09
N GLY A 97 3.57 -3.74 -15.74
CA GLY A 97 3.15 -5.04 -15.19
C GLY A 97 3.37 -6.20 -16.16
N ALA A 98 3.12 -5.99 -17.45
CA ALA A 98 3.35 -7.03 -18.47
C ALA A 98 4.84 -7.39 -18.63
N VAL A 99 5.75 -6.43 -18.42
CA VAL A 99 7.21 -6.68 -18.42
C VAL A 99 7.59 -7.66 -17.33
N THR A 100 7.06 -7.49 -16.15
CA THR A 100 7.44 -8.31 -14.99
C THR A 100 6.74 -9.67 -14.96
N TRP A 101 5.51 -9.78 -15.52
CA TRP A 101 4.69 -10.98 -15.35
C TRP A 101 4.56 -11.84 -16.62
N LEU A 102 4.65 -11.25 -17.82
CA LEU A 102 4.26 -11.89 -19.06
C LEU A 102 5.29 -11.75 -20.20
N ASP A 103 6.56 -11.52 -19.88
CA ASP A 103 7.65 -11.42 -20.84
C ASP A 103 7.41 -10.39 -21.96
N ALA A 104 6.80 -9.25 -21.64
CA ALA A 104 6.38 -8.18 -22.56
C ALA A 104 6.87 -6.80 -22.08
N CYS A 105 6.71 -5.65 -22.81
CA CYS A 105 6.00 -5.58 -24.08
C CYS A 105 6.96 -5.24 -25.23
N PHE A 106 6.92 -6.02 -26.28
CA PHE A 106 7.73 -5.84 -27.49
C PHE A 106 6.88 -5.33 -28.67
N CYS A 107 5.79 -4.63 -28.43
CA CYS A 107 5.00 -4.02 -29.50
C CYS A 107 5.77 -2.83 -30.14
N PRO A 108 5.40 -2.42 -31.37
CA PRO A 108 6.09 -1.32 -32.07
C PRO A 108 6.19 -0.03 -31.26
N SER A 109 5.14 0.33 -30.51
CA SER A 109 5.14 1.52 -29.65
C SER A 109 6.17 1.43 -28.52
N CYS A 110 6.29 0.26 -27.88
CA CYS A 110 7.29 0.04 -26.83
C CYS A 110 8.70 0.01 -27.39
N MET A 111 8.93 -0.61 -28.55
CA MET A 111 10.25 -0.61 -29.18
C MET A 111 10.71 0.80 -29.58
N LYS A 112 9.78 1.60 -30.12
CA LYS A 112 10.07 3.01 -30.42
C LYS A 112 10.36 3.80 -29.14
N GLY A 113 9.49 3.70 -28.13
CA GLY A 113 9.66 4.45 -26.87
C GLY A 113 10.92 4.06 -26.11
N PHE A 114 11.29 2.77 -26.09
CA PHE A 114 12.54 2.33 -25.48
C PHE A 114 13.77 2.86 -26.22
N ARG A 115 13.74 2.90 -27.53
CA ARG A 115 14.79 3.51 -28.35
C ARG A 115 14.97 5.00 -28.03
N ASP A 116 13.87 5.73 -27.93
CA ASP A 116 13.91 7.16 -27.56
C ASP A 116 14.45 7.32 -26.13
N TYR A 117 14.04 6.49 -25.18
CA TYR A 117 14.58 6.44 -23.82
C TYR A 117 16.10 6.19 -23.78
N LEU A 118 16.61 5.25 -24.59
CA LEU A 118 18.04 4.97 -24.65
C LEU A 118 18.85 6.12 -25.22
N LYS A 119 18.30 6.90 -26.16
CA LYS A 119 18.96 8.10 -26.68
C LYS A 119 19.21 9.14 -25.60
N GLU A 120 18.28 9.28 -24.67
CA GLU A 120 18.33 10.27 -23.59
C GLU A 120 19.13 9.79 -22.37
N ASN A 121 19.08 8.49 -22.05
CA ASN A 121 19.53 7.97 -20.76
C ASN A 121 20.75 7.04 -20.83
N LEU A 122 21.11 6.52 -22.01
CA LEU A 122 22.25 5.62 -22.16
C LEU A 122 23.50 6.39 -22.62
N SER A 123 24.55 6.41 -21.79
CA SER A 123 25.81 7.05 -22.15
C SER A 123 26.48 6.40 -23.36
N GLU A 124 27.33 7.13 -24.05
CA GLU A 124 28.03 6.63 -25.25
C GLU A 124 28.91 5.42 -24.93
N ASP A 125 29.56 5.41 -23.78
CA ASP A 125 30.39 4.27 -23.34
C ASP A 125 29.56 3.04 -23.09
N ARG A 126 28.40 3.17 -22.39
CA ARG A 126 27.46 2.07 -22.20
C ARG A 126 26.89 1.55 -23.53
N ARG A 127 26.66 2.43 -24.52
CA ARG A 127 26.24 1.99 -25.86
C ARG A 127 27.29 1.09 -26.51
N LYS A 128 28.56 1.47 -26.38
CA LYS A 128 29.70 0.66 -26.89
C LYS A 128 29.79 -0.67 -26.20
N ASP A 129 29.65 -0.71 -24.85
CA ASP A 129 29.67 -1.94 -24.06
C ASP A 129 28.58 -2.93 -24.50
N PHE A 130 27.40 -2.44 -24.83
CA PHE A 130 26.30 -3.25 -25.35
C PHE A 130 26.41 -3.54 -26.87
N GLY A 131 27.40 -3.00 -27.56
CA GLY A 131 27.59 -3.15 -29.02
C GLY A 131 26.47 -2.50 -29.85
N ILE A 132 25.89 -1.40 -29.33
CA ILE A 132 24.85 -0.65 -30.04
C ILE A 132 25.51 0.43 -30.88
N THR A 133 25.53 0.21 -32.19
CA THR A 133 26.17 1.15 -33.16
C THR A 133 25.20 2.20 -33.67
N ASP A 134 23.93 1.88 -33.78
CA ASP A 134 22.89 2.78 -34.29
C ASP A 134 21.64 2.69 -33.40
N LEU A 135 21.28 3.83 -32.78
CA LEU A 135 20.04 3.94 -31.99
C LEU A 135 18.82 4.32 -32.83
N GLU A 136 18.99 4.79 -34.06
CA GLU A 136 17.85 5.23 -34.88
C GLU A 136 17.00 4.04 -35.34
N THR A 137 17.67 2.92 -35.60
CA THR A 137 17.02 1.66 -36.04
C THR A 137 16.99 0.57 -34.96
N PHE A 138 17.49 0.87 -33.74
CA PHE A 138 17.61 -0.12 -32.68
C PHE A 138 16.26 -0.72 -32.30
N ASP A 139 16.19 -2.05 -32.29
CA ASP A 139 15.07 -2.84 -31.80
C ASP A 139 15.56 -3.83 -30.75
N TYR A 140 15.10 -3.67 -29.51
CA TYR A 140 15.57 -4.48 -28.37
C TYR A 140 15.24 -5.96 -28.53
N ARG A 141 14.07 -6.28 -29.06
CA ARG A 141 13.69 -7.67 -29.32
C ARG A 141 14.62 -8.32 -30.34
N GLN A 142 14.87 -7.64 -31.47
CA GLN A 142 15.77 -8.12 -32.52
C GLN A 142 17.22 -8.19 -32.00
N TYR A 143 17.65 -7.24 -31.17
CA TYR A 143 18.95 -7.25 -30.52
C TYR A 143 19.19 -8.52 -29.67
N LEU A 144 18.19 -8.97 -28.93
CA LEU A 144 18.26 -10.21 -28.14
C LEU A 144 18.20 -11.45 -29.04
N ILE A 145 17.34 -11.48 -30.07
CA ILE A 145 17.25 -12.57 -31.06
C ILE A 145 18.59 -12.77 -31.76
N ASN A 146 19.26 -11.71 -32.18
CA ASN A 146 20.57 -11.77 -32.83
C ASN A 146 21.68 -12.31 -31.92
N ARG A 147 21.46 -12.33 -30.60
CA ARG A 147 22.32 -12.96 -29.59
C ARG A 147 21.94 -14.39 -29.28
N GLY A 148 20.99 -14.95 -29.99
CA GLY A 148 20.54 -16.32 -29.83
C GLY A 148 19.61 -16.54 -28.63
N ILE A 149 19.07 -15.49 -28.00
CA ILE A 149 18.15 -15.62 -26.88
C ILE A 149 16.82 -16.16 -27.40
N THR A 150 16.43 -17.33 -26.92
CA THR A 150 15.14 -17.96 -27.23
C THR A 150 14.04 -17.43 -26.29
N PRO A 151 12.74 -17.56 -26.64
CA PRO A 151 11.66 -17.20 -25.74
C PRO A 151 11.74 -17.87 -24.36
N GLU A 152 12.21 -19.12 -24.32
CA GLU A 152 12.38 -19.90 -23.10
C GLU A 152 13.52 -19.34 -22.21
N GLN A 153 14.63 -18.96 -22.83
CA GLN A 153 15.73 -18.29 -22.13
C GLN A 153 15.32 -16.91 -21.66
N TYR A 154 14.62 -16.13 -22.48
CA TYR A 154 14.08 -14.83 -22.07
C TYR A 154 13.19 -14.98 -20.82
N HIS A 155 12.26 -15.91 -20.81
CA HIS A 155 11.39 -16.16 -19.67
C HIS A 155 12.17 -16.44 -18.37
N LYS A 156 13.21 -17.26 -18.45
CA LYS A 156 14.02 -17.66 -17.27
C LYS A 156 15.01 -16.59 -16.81
N GLU A 157 15.56 -15.80 -17.73
CA GLU A 157 16.74 -14.97 -17.46
C GLU A 157 16.52 -13.47 -17.72
N ARG A 158 15.30 -13.04 -18.07
CA ARG A 158 15.01 -11.68 -18.56
C ARG A 158 15.62 -10.55 -17.72
N SER A 159 15.63 -10.69 -16.38
CA SER A 159 16.21 -9.69 -15.48
C SER A 159 17.73 -9.57 -15.51
N ARG A 160 18.41 -10.55 -16.13
CA ARG A 160 19.88 -10.62 -16.26
C ARG A 160 20.38 -10.34 -17.65
N LEU A 161 19.47 -10.19 -18.62
CA LEU A 161 19.84 -9.95 -20.00
C LEU A 161 20.37 -8.51 -20.19
N PRO A 162 21.20 -8.28 -21.22
CA PRO A 162 21.66 -6.93 -21.55
C PRO A 162 20.49 -5.94 -21.70
N LEU A 163 20.60 -4.76 -21.13
CA LEU A 163 19.57 -3.68 -21.13
C LEU A 163 18.27 -4.03 -20.39
N ALA A 164 18.22 -5.10 -19.59
CA ALA A 164 17.00 -5.50 -18.88
C ALA A 164 16.58 -4.44 -17.84
N ALA A 165 17.54 -3.86 -17.14
CA ALA A 165 17.29 -2.79 -16.18
C ALA A 165 16.76 -1.53 -16.86
N GLU A 166 17.43 -1.10 -17.93
CA GLU A 166 17.02 0.05 -18.73
C GLU A 166 15.64 -0.15 -19.38
N PHE A 167 15.31 -1.38 -19.78
CA PHE A 167 14.00 -1.71 -20.33
C PHE A 167 12.88 -1.62 -19.27
N LEU A 168 13.15 -2.08 -18.06
CA LEU A 168 12.21 -1.93 -16.94
C LEU A 168 12.08 -0.46 -16.53
N ASP A 169 13.18 0.27 -16.40
CA ASP A 169 13.20 1.70 -16.09
C ASP A 169 12.36 2.51 -17.10
N TYR A 170 12.51 2.22 -18.39
CA TYR A 170 11.68 2.82 -19.44
C TYR A 170 10.18 2.57 -19.20
N HIS A 171 9.79 1.33 -18.91
CA HIS A 171 8.39 1.00 -18.73
C HIS A 171 7.78 1.59 -17.47
N VAL A 172 8.55 1.65 -16.38
CA VAL A 172 8.12 2.31 -15.13
C VAL A 172 7.96 3.81 -15.36
N LYS A 173 8.94 4.46 -16.01
CA LYS A 173 8.84 5.87 -16.39
C LYS A 173 7.64 6.13 -17.29
N ALA A 174 7.43 5.34 -18.32
CA ALA A 174 6.36 5.52 -19.30
C ALA A 174 4.96 5.43 -18.66
N VAL A 175 4.73 4.51 -17.71
CA VAL A 175 3.45 4.43 -17.01
C VAL A 175 3.29 5.54 -16.00
N THR A 176 4.35 5.95 -15.32
CA THR A 176 4.34 7.08 -14.37
C THR A 176 4.00 8.38 -15.08
N ASP A 177 4.67 8.66 -16.21
CA ASP A 177 4.38 9.83 -17.04
C ASP A 177 2.94 9.82 -17.57
N PHE A 178 2.45 8.64 -17.98
CA PHE A 178 1.07 8.52 -18.46
C PHE A 178 0.04 8.75 -17.34
N VAL A 179 0.27 8.26 -16.13
CA VAL A 179 -0.61 8.54 -14.98
C VAL A 179 -0.62 10.03 -14.65
N ALA A 180 0.55 10.69 -14.70
CA ALA A 180 0.65 12.14 -14.50
C ALA A 180 -0.13 12.92 -15.57
N GLU A 181 0.02 12.56 -16.84
CA GLU A 181 -0.70 13.15 -17.98
C GLU A 181 -2.22 12.91 -17.83
N TYR A 182 -2.62 11.70 -17.49
CA TYR A 182 -4.02 11.31 -17.30
C TYR A 182 -4.70 12.13 -16.19
N ARG A 183 -4.00 12.30 -15.05
CA ARG A 183 -4.47 13.16 -13.96
C ARG A 183 -4.58 14.62 -14.40
N LYS A 184 -3.53 15.18 -15.00
CA LYS A 184 -3.51 16.56 -15.49
C LYS A 184 -4.65 16.83 -16.45
N ARG A 185 -4.88 15.95 -17.43
CA ARG A 185 -6.01 16.07 -18.37
C ARG A 185 -7.35 16.04 -17.65
N GLY A 186 -7.51 15.17 -16.65
CA GLY A 186 -8.72 15.12 -15.82
C GLY A 186 -8.96 16.42 -15.04
N GLU A 187 -7.90 17.02 -14.48
CA GLU A 187 -7.96 18.32 -13.78
C GLU A 187 -8.33 19.46 -14.71
N GLU A 188 -7.77 19.48 -15.92
CA GLU A 188 -8.13 20.45 -16.97
C GLU A 188 -9.62 20.35 -17.35
N LEU A 189 -10.12 19.14 -17.60
CA LEU A 189 -11.53 18.90 -17.93
C LEU A 189 -12.48 19.28 -16.80
N LYS A 190 -12.05 19.05 -15.53
CA LYS A 190 -12.86 19.33 -14.34
C LYS A 190 -12.78 20.78 -13.89
N GLY A 191 -11.71 21.51 -14.27
CA GLY A 191 -11.44 22.89 -13.85
C GLY A 191 -11.04 23.03 -12.37
N LYS A 192 -10.63 21.94 -11.71
CA LYS A 192 -10.18 21.91 -10.30
C LYS A 192 -9.34 20.67 -10.02
N PRO A 193 -8.57 20.64 -8.89
CA PRO A 193 -7.81 19.45 -8.50
C PRO A 193 -8.67 18.19 -8.46
N LEU A 194 -8.12 17.09 -8.95
CA LEU A 194 -8.78 15.81 -9.06
C LEU A 194 -8.05 14.77 -8.21
N PRO A 195 -8.62 14.37 -7.05
CA PRO A 195 -8.03 13.28 -6.27
C PRO A 195 -7.91 12.02 -7.12
N LEU A 196 -6.76 11.39 -7.04
CA LEU A 196 -6.44 10.16 -7.76
C LEU A 196 -5.99 9.09 -6.78
N ALA A 197 -6.55 7.90 -6.91
CA ALA A 197 -6.11 6.68 -6.25
C ALA A 197 -5.81 5.59 -7.27
N VAL A 198 -5.12 4.55 -6.81
CA VAL A 198 -4.87 3.35 -7.61
C VAL A 198 -5.05 2.10 -6.77
N ASN A 199 -5.38 0.99 -7.42
CA ASN A 199 -5.31 -0.33 -6.80
C ASN A 199 -3.83 -0.76 -6.74
N SER A 200 -3.25 -0.77 -5.54
CA SER A 200 -1.84 -1.10 -5.30
C SER A 200 -1.67 -1.85 -3.98
N GLY A 201 -0.93 -2.96 -4.00
CA GLY A 201 -0.55 -3.67 -2.78
C GLY A 201 0.65 -3.06 -2.04
N LEU A 202 1.28 -2.00 -2.53
CA LEU A 202 2.53 -1.42 -2.03
C LEU A 202 3.66 -2.46 -1.87
N SER A 203 3.67 -3.49 -2.71
CA SER A 203 4.49 -4.68 -2.56
C SER A 203 5.89 -4.58 -3.17
N GLY A 204 6.32 -3.42 -3.61
CA GLY A 204 7.66 -3.24 -4.17
C GLY A 204 7.87 -1.89 -4.84
N ALA A 205 9.12 -1.59 -5.19
CA ALA A 205 9.55 -0.29 -5.72
C ALA A 205 8.74 0.18 -6.94
N MET A 206 8.40 -0.73 -7.87
CA MET A 206 7.60 -0.40 -9.05
C MET A 206 6.19 0.10 -8.66
N SER A 207 5.59 -0.49 -7.63
CA SER A 207 4.25 -0.09 -7.19
C SER A 207 4.23 1.29 -6.53
N LEU A 208 5.38 1.79 -6.08
CA LEU A 208 5.52 3.10 -5.46
C LEU A 208 5.84 4.23 -6.43
N ALA A 209 6.28 3.92 -7.66
CA ALA A 209 6.78 4.92 -8.61
C ALA A 209 5.77 6.02 -8.94
N ILE A 210 4.46 5.74 -8.87
CA ILE A 210 3.41 6.73 -9.14
C ILE A 210 2.95 7.51 -7.90
N THR A 211 3.49 7.22 -6.71
CA THR A 211 3.09 7.86 -5.44
C THR A 211 3.06 9.39 -5.49
N PRO A 212 4.00 10.09 -6.18
CA PRO A 212 3.96 11.54 -6.30
C PRO A 212 2.67 12.08 -6.95
N HIS A 213 2.00 11.27 -7.76
CA HIS A 213 0.77 11.65 -8.48
C HIS A 213 -0.51 11.23 -7.76
N LEU A 214 -0.41 10.53 -6.63
CA LEU A 214 -1.55 10.01 -5.89
C LEU A 214 -1.98 10.92 -4.75
N SER A 215 -3.28 10.91 -4.47
CA SER A 215 -3.87 11.54 -3.28
C SER A 215 -4.02 10.54 -2.14
N TYR A 216 -4.30 9.28 -2.46
CA TYR A 216 -4.44 8.17 -1.53
C TYR A 216 -4.23 6.84 -2.24
N PHE A 217 -4.05 5.77 -1.48
CA PHE A 217 -4.00 4.40 -2.01
C PHE A 217 -5.33 3.70 -1.81
N CYS A 218 -5.75 2.93 -2.81
CA CYS A 218 -6.86 2.00 -2.71
C CYS A 218 -6.28 0.60 -2.90
N CYS A 219 -5.82 0.01 -1.80
CA CYS A 219 -4.97 -1.18 -1.83
C CYS A 219 -5.76 -2.48 -1.78
N GLU A 220 -5.44 -3.41 -2.68
CA GLU A 220 -5.76 -4.83 -2.52
C GLU A 220 -4.61 -5.51 -1.76
N VAL A 221 -4.86 -5.98 -0.55
CA VAL A 221 -3.85 -6.47 0.39
C VAL A 221 -4.21 -7.87 0.86
N ASP A 222 -3.25 -8.78 0.83
CA ASP A 222 -3.43 -10.12 1.41
C ASP A 222 -3.67 -10.03 2.91
N HIS A 223 -4.79 -10.61 3.34
CA HIS A 223 -5.16 -10.74 4.75
C HIS A 223 -4.97 -12.17 5.26
N HIS A 224 -4.53 -13.08 4.40
CA HIS A 224 -4.31 -14.49 4.71
C HIS A 224 -5.51 -15.16 5.40
N ALA A 225 -6.71 -14.98 4.82
CA ALA A 225 -7.98 -15.49 5.37
C ALA A 225 -7.91 -16.96 5.78
N GLY A 226 -7.18 -17.79 5.03
CA GLY A 226 -6.98 -19.20 5.30
C GLY A 226 -6.30 -19.51 6.63
N SER A 227 -5.58 -18.57 7.23
CA SER A 227 -4.99 -18.72 8.57
C SER A 227 -6.04 -18.68 9.68
N ARG A 228 -7.21 -18.09 9.41
CA ARG A 228 -8.27 -17.82 10.39
C ARG A 228 -7.77 -17.11 11.65
N GLN A 229 -6.91 -16.10 11.44
CA GLN A 229 -6.32 -15.29 12.50
C GLN A 229 -6.44 -13.80 12.16
N VAL A 230 -6.34 -12.94 13.18
CA VAL A 230 -6.18 -11.50 12.95
C VAL A 230 -4.87 -11.27 12.20
N PRO A 231 -4.90 -10.71 10.98
CA PRO A 231 -3.72 -10.65 10.12
C PRO A 231 -2.68 -9.64 10.63
N VAL A 232 -1.41 -9.90 10.33
CA VAL A 232 -0.28 -8.99 10.60
C VAL A 232 0.21 -8.30 9.31
N HIS A 233 0.18 -9.01 8.19
CA HIS A 233 0.70 -8.51 6.90
C HIS A 233 0.17 -7.13 6.48
N PRO A 234 -1.14 -6.79 6.62
CA PRO A 234 -1.63 -5.46 6.23
C PRO A 234 -0.97 -4.30 6.98
N ILE A 235 -0.40 -4.53 8.17
CA ILE A 235 0.28 -3.50 8.97
C ILE A 235 1.48 -2.92 8.22
N TYR A 236 2.19 -3.77 7.46
CA TYR A 236 3.28 -3.31 6.59
C TYR A 236 2.79 -2.23 5.60
N VAL A 237 1.66 -2.49 4.92
CA VAL A 237 1.06 -1.55 3.97
C VAL A 237 0.67 -0.24 4.65
N TYR A 238 0.03 -0.31 5.81
CA TYR A 238 -0.39 0.87 6.56
C TYR A 238 0.80 1.72 7.02
N LYS A 239 1.83 1.07 7.57
CA LYS A 239 3.03 1.77 8.05
C LYS A 239 3.88 2.37 6.92
N LEU A 240 3.97 1.67 5.78
CA LEU A 240 4.64 2.22 4.60
C LEU A 240 3.87 3.41 4.03
N ALA A 241 2.54 3.34 3.97
CA ALA A 241 1.70 4.42 3.51
C ALA A 241 1.78 5.67 4.43
N ASP A 242 1.85 5.47 5.75
CA ASP A 242 2.17 6.56 6.70
C ASP A 242 3.51 7.24 6.34
N GLY A 243 4.56 6.45 6.07
CA GLY A 243 5.87 6.95 5.64
C GLY A 243 5.84 7.70 4.31
N LEU A 244 4.92 7.33 3.43
CA LEU A 244 4.65 8.00 2.16
C LEU A 244 3.70 9.22 2.29
N ASN A 245 3.22 9.48 3.50
CA ASN A 245 2.22 10.53 3.78
C ASN A 245 0.97 10.41 2.89
N ARG A 246 0.44 9.21 2.78
CA ARG A 246 -0.77 8.91 2.00
C ARG A 246 -1.71 8.02 2.81
N PRO A 247 -3.00 8.36 2.91
CA PRO A 247 -3.99 7.46 3.50
C PRO A 247 -4.22 6.24 2.60
N VAL A 248 -4.66 5.15 3.21
CA VAL A 248 -5.04 3.91 2.53
C VAL A 248 -6.51 3.63 2.78
N THR A 249 -7.21 3.23 1.74
CA THR A 249 -8.47 2.48 1.83
C THR A 249 -8.20 1.09 1.26
N SER A 250 -8.05 0.10 2.13
CA SER A 250 -7.71 -1.25 1.70
C SER A 250 -8.95 -2.10 1.38
N THR A 251 -8.74 -3.15 0.62
CA THR A 251 -9.60 -4.33 0.51
C THR A 251 -8.73 -5.58 0.63
N ALA A 252 -9.32 -6.72 0.93
CA ALA A 252 -8.60 -7.97 0.90
C ALA A 252 -8.42 -8.46 -0.55
N SER A 253 -7.52 -9.43 -0.76
CA SER A 253 -7.30 -10.04 -2.06
C SER A 253 -8.54 -10.81 -2.55
N GLY A 254 -8.63 -11.01 -3.86
CA GLY A 254 -9.73 -11.81 -4.43
C GLY A 254 -9.75 -13.25 -3.89
N TRP A 255 -8.61 -13.79 -3.50
CA TRP A 255 -8.48 -15.10 -2.85
C TRP A 255 -9.02 -15.10 -1.42
N ASP A 256 -8.72 -14.06 -0.65
CA ASP A 256 -9.25 -13.89 0.71
C ASP A 256 -10.78 -13.79 0.69
N TRP A 257 -11.34 -12.96 -0.20
CA TRP A 257 -12.79 -12.83 -0.33
C TRP A 257 -13.47 -14.13 -0.77
N ALA A 258 -12.82 -14.89 -1.67
CA ALA A 258 -13.32 -16.22 -2.05
C ALA A 258 -13.35 -17.18 -0.85
N TYR A 259 -12.29 -17.18 -0.03
CA TYR A 259 -12.22 -17.98 1.18
C TYR A 259 -13.28 -17.59 2.22
N ILE A 260 -13.45 -16.28 2.47
CA ILE A 260 -14.49 -15.75 3.37
C ILE A 260 -15.88 -16.19 2.92
N MET A 261 -16.16 -16.11 1.62
CA MET A 261 -17.45 -16.52 1.06
C MET A 261 -17.68 -18.02 1.22
N GLU A 262 -16.68 -18.84 0.94
CA GLU A 262 -16.77 -20.30 1.02
C GLU A 262 -16.98 -20.82 2.45
N HIS A 263 -16.30 -20.19 3.41
CA HIS A 263 -16.34 -20.61 4.82
C HIS A 263 -17.29 -19.80 5.71
N ASN A 264 -17.94 -18.77 5.14
CA ASN A 264 -18.87 -17.89 5.86
C ASN A 264 -18.27 -17.30 7.14
N LEU A 265 -17.18 -16.52 7.02
CA LEU A 265 -16.43 -15.95 8.15
C LEU A 265 -16.55 -14.40 8.23
N PRO A 266 -17.76 -13.83 8.41
CA PRO A 266 -17.93 -12.38 8.53
C PRO A 266 -17.31 -11.80 9.81
N GLY A 267 -17.16 -12.59 10.88
CA GLY A 267 -16.46 -12.19 12.11
C GLY A 267 -14.97 -11.92 11.86
N LEU A 268 -14.32 -12.73 11.03
CA LEU A 268 -12.93 -12.47 10.63
C LEU A 268 -12.79 -11.14 9.88
N VAL A 269 -13.72 -10.82 8.97
CA VAL A 269 -13.72 -9.54 8.25
C VAL A 269 -13.90 -8.33 9.18
N ARG A 270 -14.63 -8.50 10.29
CA ARG A 270 -14.72 -7.44 11.31
C ARG A 270 -13.35 -7.12 11.91
N THR A 271 -12.48 -8.12 12.09
CA THR A 271 -11.11 -7.89 12.58
C THR A 271 -10.28 -7.10 11.58
N TRP A 272 -10.44 -7.34 10.28
CA TRP A 272 -9.77 -6.58 9.22
C TRP A 272 -10.18 -5.11 9.20
N THR A 273 -11.50 -4.88 9.38
CA THR A 273 -12.05 -3.52 9.47
C THR A 273 -11.45 -2.80 10.69
N ALA A 274 -11.47 -3.40 11.86
CA ALA A 274 -10.90 -2.80 13.06
C ALA A 274 -9.38 -2.56 12.93
N LEU A 275 -8.64 -3.53 12.38
CA LEU A 275 -7.20 -3.43 12.15
C LEU A 275 -6.82 -2.19 11.33
N SER A 276 -7.55 -1.93 10.24
CA SER A 276 -7.24 -0.77 9.38
C SER A 276 -7.36 0.54 10.16
N TYR A 277 -8.42 0.73 10.96
CA TYR A 277 -8.62 1.93 11.77
C TYR A 277 -7.65 2.05 12.95
N VAL A 278 -7.29 0.92 13.58
CA VAL A 278 -6.28 0.88 14.65
C VAL A 278 -4.94 1.44 14.16
N PHE A 279 -4.58 1.18 12.91
CA PHE A 279 -3.37 1.72 12.28
C PHE A 279 -3.60 3.04 11.52
N GLY A 280 -4.78 3.67 11.64
CA GLY A 280 -5.08 5.00 11.11
C GLY A 280 -5.46 5.06 9.64
N HIS A 281 -5.91 3.95 9.09
CA HIS A 281 -6.34 3.79 7.70
C HIS A 281 -7.77 3.27 7.63
N ASN A 282 -8.23 2.86 6.43
CA ASN A 282 -9.60 2.42 6.22
C ASN A 282 -9.62 1.06 5.50
N LEU A 283 -10.66 0.27 5.76
CA LEU A 283 -11.06 -0.85 4.92
C LEU A 283 -12.31 -0.44 4.12
N MET A 284 -12.36 -0.77 2.84
CA MET A 284 -13.59 -0.61 2.04
C MET A 284 -14.73 -1.41 2.67
N ALA A 285 -15.92 -0.80 2.73
CA ALA A 285 -17.08 -1.50 3.27
C ALA A 285 -17.30 -2.81 2.50
N PRO A 286 -17.31 -3.96 3.18
CA PRO A 286 -17.33 -5.28 2.53
C PRO A 286 -18.74 -5.65 2.06
N HIS A 287 -19.37 -4.75 1.30
CA HIS A 287 -20.72 -4.94 0.77
C HIS A 287 -20.71 -5.82 -0.48
N ARG A 288 -19.86 -5.50 -1.44
CA ARG A 288 -19.65 -6.29 -2.66
C ARG A 288 -18.18 -6.26 -3.00
N GLN A 289 -17.53 -7.43 -2.96
CA GLN A 289 -16.11 -7.56 -3.18
C GLN A 289 -15.83 -8.55 -4.30
N TRP A 290 -14.82 -8.24 -5.11
CA TRP A 290 -14.34 -9.12 -6.14
C TRP A 290 -13.64 -10.35 -5.54
N CYS A 291 -14.03 -11.53 -6.01
CA CYS A 291 -13.43 -12.81 -5.67
C CYS A 291 -12.79 -13.43 -6.90
N TYR A 292 -11.71 -14.13 -6.68
CA TYR A 292 -11.05 -14.88 -7.74
C TYR A 292 -10.49 -16.19 -7.22
N THR A 293 -10.74 -17.28 -7.94
CA THR A 293 -10.00 -18.54 -7.83
C THR A 293 -9.69 -19.07 -9.21
N LYS A 294 -8.68 -19.94 -9.32
CA LYS A 294 -8.31 -20.55 -10.61
C LYS A 294 -9.43 -21.43 -11.18
N GLU A 295 -10.22 -22.03 -10.30
CA GLU A 295 -11.30 -22.98 -10.63
C GLU A 295 -12.59 -22.27 -11.04
N LYS A 296 -12.92 -21.17 -10.37
CA LYS A 296 -14.20 -20.46 -10.55
C LYS A 296 -14.07 -19.18 -11.36
N GLY A 297 -12.83 -18.70 -11.62
CA GLY A 297 -12.63 -17.39 -12.23
C GLY A 297 -13.18 -16.25 -11.35
N THR A 298 -13.68 -15.20 -11.98
CA THR A 298 -14.25 -14.03 -11.29
C THR A 298 -15.66 -14.32 -10.74
N HIS A 299 -15.87 -14.03 -9.46
CA HIS A 299 -17.16 -14.06 -8.81
C HIS A 299 -17.24 -12.98 -7.72
N TRP A 300 -18.32 -12.94 -6.92
CA TRP A 300 -18.56 -11.79 -6.05
C TRP A 300 -19.01 -12.23 -4.66
N TYR A 301 -18.30 -11.73 -3.64
CA TYR A 301 -18.78 -11.76 -2.27
C TYR A 301 -19.81 -10.66 -2.04
N SER A 302 -20.89 -10.99 -1.34
CA SER A 302 -21.89 -10.05 -0.86
C SER A 302 -21.94 -10.12 0.66
N GLY A 303 -21.35 -9.11 1.30
CA GLY A 303 -21.23 -9.10 2.76
C GLY A 303 -22.52 -8.73 3.49
N PRO A 304 -22.77 -9.32 4.67
CA PRO A 304 -23.93 -9.00 5.50
C PRO A 304 -23.81 -7.59 6.09
N THR A 305 -24.67 -6.68 5.65
CA THR A 305 -24.63 -5.26 6.05
C THR A 305 -24.79 -5.10 7.56
N GLU A 306 -25.64 -5.89 8.18
CA GLU A 306 -25.93 -5.88 9.62
C GLU A 306 -24.73 -6.22 10.49
N VAL A 307 -23.78 -7.00 9.97
CA VAL A 307 -22.53 -7.36 10.66
C VAL A 307 -21.50 -6.25 10.62
N TYR A 308 -21.41 -5.54 9.49
CA TYR A 308 -20.34 -4.57 9.25
C TYR A 308 -20.74 -3.12 9.56
N ALA A 309 -21.99 -2.74 9.28
CA ALA A 309 -22.47 -1.39 9.48
C ALA A 309 -22.25 -0.81 10.89
N PRO A 310 -22.35 -1.60 12.00
CA PRO A 310 -22.07 -1.09 13.34
C PRO A 310 -20.65 -0.54 13.50
N LEU A 311 -19.63 -1.17 12.92
CA LEU A 311 -18.24 -0.67 12.98
C LEU A 311 -18.07 0.66 12.23
N TYR A 312 -18.66 0.78 11.03
CA TYR A 312 -18.58 2.04 10.26
C TYR A 312 -19.40 3.16 10.90
N ARG A 313 -20.49 2.85 11.61
CA ARG A 313 -21.19 3.83 12.43
C ARG A 313 -20.34 4.31 13.60
N PHE A 314 -19.74 3.38 14.35
CA PHE A 314 -18.81 3.71 15.43
C PHE A 314 -17.69 4.65 14.96
N VAL A 315 -17.05 4.33 13.83
CA VAL A 315 -16.01 5.20 13.24
C VAL A 315 -16.53 6.60 12.94
N ARG A 316 -17.73 6.73 12.38
CA ARG A 316 -18.32 8.02 12.08
C ARG A 316 -18.68 8.82 13.32
N GLU A 317 -19.20 8.17 14.34
CA GLU A 317 -19.61 8.77 15.61
C GLU A 317 -18.42 9.22 16.45
N HIS A 318 -17.24 8.59 16.26
CA HIS A 318 -16.00 8.86 16.98
C HIS A 318 -14.90 9.45 16.08
N ALA A 319 -15.29 10.20 15.05
CA ALA A 319 -14.32 10.85 14.16
C ALA A 319 -13.36 11.78 14.89
N ASP A 320 -13.79 12.36 16.01
CA ASP A 320 -12.99 13.28 16.85
C ASP A 320 -11.81 12.60 17.59
N VAL A 321 -11.81 11.27 17.72
CA VAL A 321 -10.71 10.47 18.28
C VAL A 321 -10.02 9.59 17.25
N LEU A 322 -10.43 9.67 15.99
CA LEU A 322 -9.88 8.90 14.87
C LEU A 322 -9.20 9.79 13.83
N ASP A 323 -9.87 10.90 13.47
CA ASP A 323 -9.37 11.82 12.46
C ASP A 323 -8.30 12.75 13.05
N ASP A 324 -7.34 13.17 12.23
CA ASP A 324 -6.27 14.10 12.58
C ASP A 324 -5.31 13.59 13.68
N PHE A 325 -5.13 12.27 13.77
CA PHE A 325 -4.15 11.64 14.64
C PHE A 325 -3.01 10.99 13.85
N GLU A 326 -1.80 11.04 14.40
CA GLU A 326 -0.64 10.34 13.85
C GLU A 326 -0.04 9.36 14.86
N ALA A 327 0.68 8.36 14.38
CA ALA A 327 1.31 7.37 15.23
C ALA A 327 2.40 8.02 16.09
N VAL A 328 2.41 7.73 17.39
CA VAL A 328 3.58 7.96 18.24
C VAL A 328 4.73 7.07 17.76
N ALA A 329 5.90 7.63 17.55
CA ALA A 329 6.98 6.89 16.89
C ALA A 329 8.38 7.28 17.40
N PRO A 330 8.79 6.81 18.58
CA PRO A 330 10.16 7.00 19.09
C PRO A 330 11.18 6.19 18.27
N VAL A 331 10.76 5.15 17.56
CA VAL A 331 11.59 4.30 16.71
C VAL A 331 11.15 4.42 15.26
N ALA A 332 12.10 4.35 14.34
CA ALA A 332 11.82 4.31 12.91
C ALA A 332 12.36 3.02 12.28
N VAL A 333 11.64 2.51 11.27
CA VAL A 333 12.10 1.46 10.36
C VAL A 333 12.38 2.10 9.02
N LEU A 334 13.55 1.87 8.44
CA LEU A 334 13.97 2.48 7.19
C LEU A 334 13.57 1.62 5.99
N TYR A 335 12.75 2.18 5.10
CA TYR A 335 12.50 1.69 3.76
C TYR A 335 13.39 2.44 2.77
N ASP A 336 14.18 1.73 1.98
CA ASP A 336 15.02 2.30 0.91
C ASP A 336 14.58 1.77 -0.45
N ASN A 337 14.04 2.65 -1.31
CA ASN A 337 13.48 2.25 -2.60
C ASN A 337 14.53 1.69 -3.55
N TYR A 338 15.76 2.22 -3.50
CA TYR A 338 16.86 1.70 -4.30
C TYR A 338 17.21 0.25 -3.92
N SER A 339 17.34 -0.06 -2.64
CA SER A 339 17.55 -1.45 -2.17
C SER A 339 16.41 -2.37 -2.60
N GLN A 340 15.17 -1.90 -2.53
CA GLN A 340 14.00 -2.69 -2.95
C GLN A 340 14.04 -3.04 -4.45
N ARG A 341 14.52 -2.13 -5.30
CA ARG A 341 14.74 -2.41 -6.73
C ARG A 341 15.75 -3.54 -6.97
N LEU A 342 16.70 -3.68 -6.06
CA LEU A 342 17.71 -4.74 -6.08
C LEU A 342 17.22 -6.05 -5.41
N GLY A 343 15.96 -6.11 -4.96
CA GLY A 343 15.41 -7.24 -4.22
C GLY A 343 16.03 -7.40 -2.82
N LYS A 344 16.44 -6.28 -2.20
CA LYS A 344 17.07 -6.20 -0.88
C LYS A 344 16.29 -5.29 0.05
N GLY A 345 16.64 -5.31 1.34
CA GLY A 345 16.10 -4.35 2.30
C GLY A 345 14.63 -4.57 2.63
N ASN A 346 14.10 -5.80 2.60
CA ASN A 346 12.70 -6.07 2.97
C ASN A 346 12.45 -5.70 4.44
N ILE A 347 11.57 -4.75 4.68
CA ILE A 347 11.21 -4.29 6.04
C ILE A 347 9.97 -4.97 6.63
N GLU A 348 9.23 -5.76 5.87
CA GLU A 348 7.99 -6.39 6.34
C GLU A 348 8.20 -7.26 7.60
N PRO A 349 9.24 -8.11 7.71
CA PRO A 349 9.49 -8.88 8.92
C PRO A 349 9.77 -8.00 10.15
N ILE A 350 10.40 -6.83 9.94
CA ILE A 350 10.70 -5.87 11.01
C ILE A 350 9.41 -5.21 11.48
N VAL A 351 8.59 -4.74 10.53
CA VAL A 351 7.29 -4.10 10.82
C VAL A 351 6.37 -5.05 11.57
N SER A 352 6.30 -6.31 11.12
CA SER A 352 5.49 -7.36 11.77
C SER A 352 5.94 -7.61 13.21
N ALA A 353 7.24 -7.80 13.42
CA ALA A 353 7.80 -8.06 14.74
C ALA A 353 7.60 -6.88 15.71
N MET A 354 7.78 -5.65 15.24
CA MET A 354 7.56 -4.45 16.06
C MET A 354 6.08 -4.27 16.41
N ALA A 355 5.16 -4.53 15.47
CA ALA A 355 3.73 -4.47 15.73
C ALA A 355 3.30 -5.54 16.75
N GLU A 356 3.77 -6.77 16.62
CA GLU A 356 3.48 -7.87 17.55
C GLU A 356 4.04 -7.63 18.96
N ALA A 357 5.20 -6.97 19.03
CA ALA A 357 5.79 -6.54 20.30
C ALA A 357 5.21 -5.22 20.84
N ASN A 358 4.20 -4.64 20.17
CA ASN A 358 3.58 -3.36 20.52
C ASN A 358 4.58 -2.20 20.68
N TRP A 359 5.66 -2.19 19.88
CA TRP A 359 6.55 -1.06 19.80
C TRP A 359 5.90 0.08 19.03
N PRO A 360 5.85 1.31 19.57
CA PRO A 360 5.46 2.48 18.79
C PRO A 360 6.56 2.83 17.78
N PHE A 361 6.21 2.81 16.49
CA PHE A 361 7.18 3.09 15.42
C PHE A 361 6.54 3.71 14.18
N LYS A 362 7.39 4.32 13.34
CA LYS A 362 7.06 4.78 11.98
C LYS A 362 7.98 4.15 10.94
N VAL A 363 7.58 4.22 9.68
CA VAL A 363 8.47 3.94 8.54
C VAL A 363 9.00 5.26 8.01
N LEU A 364 10.32 5.35 7.83
CA LEU A 364 10.98 6.42 7.08
C LEU A 364 11.26 5.92 5.68
N VAL A 365 10.92 6.72 4.69
CA VAL A 365 11.09 6.35 3.28
C VAL A 365 12.25 7.12 2.68
N GLN A 366 13.24 6.40 2.17
CA GLN A 366 14.25 6.91 1.28
C GLN A 366 13.85 6.57 -0.16
N GLY A 367 13.59 7.58 -0.96
CA GLY A 367 13.28 7.44 -2.37
C GLY A 367 14.52 7.40 -3.25
N ASP A 368 14.27 7.22 -4.53
CA ASP A 368 15.24 7.24 -5.62
C ASP A 368 14.62 7.86 -6.88
N ASP A 369 15.18 7.59 -8.07
CA ASP A 369 14.65 8.11 -9.35
C ASP A 369 13.24 7.62 -9.67
N TRP A 370 12.82 6.45 -9.17
CA TRP A 370 11.45 5.97 -9.32
C TRP A 370 10.49 6.59 -8.31
N LEU A 371 10.99 6.95 -7.13
CA LEU A 371 10.21 7.51 -6.02
C LEU A 371 10.81 8.84 -5.55
N PRO A 372 10.76 9.90 -6.38
CA PRO A 372 11.34 11.20 -6.03
C PRO A 372 10.55 11.90 -4.90
N GLY A 373 11.23 12.80 -4.20
CA GLY A 373 10.62 13.65 -3.18
C GLY A 373 10.60 13.06 -1.77
N TYR A 374 11.17 11.88 -1.57
CA TYR A 374 11.35 11.25 -0.26
C TYR A 374 12.84 11.15 0.06
N ALA A 375 13.26 11.72 1.18
CA ALA A 375 14.65 11.70 1.62
C ALA A 375 14.75 11.58 3.13
N VAL A 376 15.68 10.75 3.57
CA VAL A 376 16.08 10.64 4.98
C VAL A 376 17.38 11.41 5.15
N ASP A 377 17.41 12.35 6.08
CA ASP A 377 18.56 13.19 6.40
C ASP A 377 18.95 13.11 7.88
N LYS A 378 19.97 13.88 8.29
CA LYS A 378 20.41 13.92 9.67
C LYS A 378 19.35 14.48 10.63
N ASN A 379 18.54 15.44 10.16
CA ASN A 379 17.47 16.01 10.97
C ASN A 379 16.40 14.96 11.27
N THR A 380 16.08 14.12 10.28
CA THR A 380 15.17 12.99 10.44
C THR A 380 15.71 11.97 11.48
N VAL A 381 17.03 11.72 11.46
CA VAL A 381 17.70 10.85 12.46
C VAL A 381 17.58 11.44 13.87
N GLU A 382 17.72 12.76 14.01
CA GLU A 382 17.62 13.41 15.33
C GLU A 382 16.23 13.31 15.96
N GLN A 383 15.18 13.24 15.15
CA GLN A 383 13.79 13.17 15.62
C GLN A 383 13.39 11.81 16.21
N VAL A 384 14.22 10.78 16.09
CA VAL A 384 13.93 9.46 16.62
C VAL A 384 15.01 8.96 17.56
N GLN A 385 14.66 8.07 18.46
CA GLN A 385 15.60 7.45 19.40
C GLN A 385 16.45 6.39 18.71
N LYS A 386 15.85 5.58 17.82
CA LYS A 386 16.51 4.52 17.08
C LYS A 386 15.98 4.45 15.65
N ILE A 387 16.88 4.00 14.74
CA ILE A 387 16.52 3.64 13.35
C ILE A 387 16.90 2.18 13.15
N VAL A 388 15.93 1.38 12.74
CA VAL A 388 16.10 -0.04 12.42
C VAL A 388 16.25 -0.21 10.92
N VAL A 389 17.29 -0.91 10.48
CA VAL A 389 17.57 -1.18 9.07
C VAL A 389 17.67 -2.67 8.81
N PRO A 390 17.21 -3.19 7.65
CA PRO A 390 17.47 -4.57 7.24
C PRO A 390 18.97 -4.88 7.15
N ALA A 391 19.37 -6.10 7.47
CA ALA A 391 20.78 -6.51 7.44
C ALA A 391 21.36 -6.54 6.02
N ASP A 392 20.52 -6.76 5.01
CA ASP A 392 20.92 -6.85 3.60
C ASP A 392 20.69 -5.55 2.83
N LEU A 393 20.49 -4.43 3.54
CA LEU A 393 20.31 -3.11 2.93
C LEU A 393 21.53 -2.74 2.06
N GLN A 394 21.28 -2.25 0.87
CA GLN A 394 22.30 -1.74 -0.07
C GLN A 394 22.04 -0.26 -0.38
N PRO A 395 22.40 0.64 0.53
CA PRO A 395 22.05 2.04 0.43
C PRO A 395 22.83 2.76 -0.68
N SER A 396 22.24 3.81 -1.26
CA SER A 396 22.97 4.78 -2.07
C SER A 396 24.07 5.48 -1.26
N ALA A 397 25.05 6.09 -1.90
CA ALA A 397 26.13 6.81 -1.22
C ALA A 397 25.62 7.91 -0.28
N ASN A 398 24.56 8.64 -0.68
CA ASN A 398 23.95 9.67 0.14
C ASN A 398 23.33 9.07 1.41
N LEU A 399 22.54 8.02 1.28
CA LEU A 399 21.93 7.34 2.42
C LEU A 399 23.00 6.72 3.33
N GLN A 400 24.06 6.15 2.76
CA GLN A 400 25.17 5.60 3.55
C GLN A 400 25.76 6.62 4.52
N SER A 401 25.94 7.87 4.09
CA SER A 401 26.47 8.93 4.95
C SER A 401 25.53 9.26 6.12
N VAL A 402 24.22 9.16 5.93
CA VAL A 402 23.22 9.34 6.99
C VAL A 402 23.23 8.15 7.96
N LEU A 403 23.37 6.94 7.45
CA LEU A 403 23.47 5.74 8.29
C LEU A 403 24.77 5.72 9.13
N ASP A 404 25.87 6.22 8.58
CA ASP A 404 27.12 6.36 9.32
C ASP A 404 26.99 7.40 10.46
N TYR A 405 26.26 8.48 10.20
CA TYR A 405 25.91 9.45 11.25
C TYR A 405 25.00 8.80 12.33
N ALA A 406 23.98 8.06 11.95
CA ALA A 406 23.09 7.35 12.88
C ALA A 406 23.86 6.32 13.72
N ARG A 407 24.86 5.64 13.12
CA ARG A 407 25.75 4.70 13.82
C ARG A 407 26.64 5.42 14.83
N ALA A 408 27.28 6.50 14.41
CA ALA A 408 28.13 7.31 15.28
C ALA A 408 27.36 7.91 16.47
N SER A 409 26.07 8.25 16.28
CA SER A 409 25.16 8.75 17.30
C SER A 409 24.56 7.64 18.18
N GLY A 410 24.89 6.38 17.96
CA GLY A 410 24.34 5.24 18.71
C GLY A 410 22.85 4.97 18.43
N LYS A 411 22.32 5.50 17.33
CA LYS A 411 20.89 5.38 16.99
C LYS A 411 20.59 4.25 15.98
N LEU A 412 21.60 3.72 15.28
CA LEU A 412 21.41 2.69 14.27
C LEU A 412 21.30 1.30 14.90
N VAL A 413 20.29 0.54 14.52
CA VAL A 413 20.09 -0.87 14.84
C VAL A 413 19.97 -1.66 13.54
N THR A 414 20.87 -2.63 13.33
CA THR A 414 20.75 -3.54 12.20
C THR A 414 19.91 -4.75 12.62
N TRP A 415 18.88 -5.02 11.85
CA TRP A 415 17.96 -6.12 12.13
C TRP A 415 18.57 -7.47 11.79
N SER A 416 18.68 -8.34 12.77
CA SER A 416 19.16 -9.73 12.63
C SER A 416 18.16 -10.77 13.12
N GLY A 417 16.95 -10.34 13.45
CA GLY A 417 15.88 -11.17 14.01
C GLY A 417 15.27 -10.54 15.27
N LEU A 418 14.41 -11.27 15.96
CA LEU A 418 13.64 -10.77 17.12
C LEU A 418 14.54 -10.24 18.26
N ASP A 419 15.73 -10.80 18.44
CA ASP A 419 16.70 -10.34 19.46
C ASP A 419 17.11 -8.88 19.25
N SER A 420 16.99 -8.35 18.03
CA SER A 420 17.27 -6.94 17.72
C SER A 420 16.34 -5.97 18.47
N LEU A 421 15.17 -6.42 18.91
CA LEU A 421 14.24 -5.61 19.71
C LEU A 421 14.86 -5.18 21.05
N THR A 422 15.73 -5.99 21.63
CA THR A 422 16.42 -5.65 22.90
C THR A 422 17.35 -4.46 22.75
N SER A 423 17.88 -4.22 21.54
CA SER A 423 18.73 -3.08 21.21
C SER A 423 17.98 -1.75 21.11
N LEU A 424 16.66 -1.79 21.09
CA LEU A 424 15.80 -0.58 21.07
C LEU A 424 15.69 0.06 22.47
N GLY A 425 16.02 -0.66 23.53
CA GLY A 425 15.84 -0.24 24.91
C GLY A 425 14.53 -0.72 25.53
N ALA A 426 14.02 0.02 26.52
CA ALA A 426 12.74 -0.31 27.13
C ALA A 426 11.57 0.11 26.22
N ASN A 427 10.60 -0.80 26.00
CA ASN A 427 9.39 -0.45 25.27
C ASN A 427 8.59 0.58 26.11
N PRO A 428 8.27 1.76 25.55
CA PRO A 428 7.52 2.77 26.28
C PRO A 428 6.03 2.41 26.46
N VAL A 429 5.57 1.33 25.86
CA VAL A 429 4.23 0.73 26.03
C VAL A 429 4.39 -0.65 26.67
N THR A 430 3.92 -0.82 27.89
CA THR A 430 3.86 -2.14 28.53
C THR A 430 2.40 -2.56 28.75
N ILE A 431 2.15 -3.86 28.60
CA ILE A 431 0.80 -4.40 28.59
C ILE A 431 0.73 -5.61 29.47
N ALA A 432 -0.26 -5.62 30.37
CA ALA A 432 -0.70 -6.84 31.07
C ALA A 432 -2.08 -7.21 30.53
N SER A 433 -2.15 -8.30 29.76
CA SER A 433 -3.38 -8.79 29.11
C SER A 433 -3.48 -10.30 29.23
N PRO A 434 -4.70 -10.86 29.40
CA PRO A 434 -4.90 -12.31 29.43
C PRO A 434 -4.72 -12.99 28.05
N GLY A 435 -4.60 -12.22 26.97
CA GLY A 435 -4.38 -12.71 25.62
C GLY A 435 -3.70 -11.69 24.71
N PRO A 436 -3.43 -12.06 23.45
CA PRO A 436 -2.71 -11.20 22.52
C PRO A 436 -3.54 -9.98 22.09
N VAL A 437 -2.91 -8.81 22.04
CA VAL A 437 -3.52 -7.54 21.67
C VAL A 437 -2.54 -6.70 20.87
N PHE A 438 -3.01 -5.97 19.83
CA PHE A 438 -2.26 -4.86 19.28
C PHE A 438 -2.58 -3.58 20.03
N VAL A 439 -1.56 -2.81 20.35
CA VAL A 439 -1.70 -1.48 20.97
C VAL A 439 -0.99 -0.45 20.13
N THR A 440 -1.74 0.58 19.70
CA THR A 440 -1.22 1.63 18.83
C THR A 440 -1.55 3.00 19.44
N PRO A 441 -0.59 3.65 20.12
CA PRO A 441 -0.76 5.01 20.58
C PRO A 441 -0.65 6.00 19.42
N ARG A 442 -1.59 6.97 19.37
CA ARG A 442 -1.64 8.03 18.38
C ARG A 442 -1.85 9.37 19.08
N VAL A 443 -1.21 10.42 18.59
CA VAL A 443 -1.35 11.80 19.12
C VAL A 443 -2.01 12.68 18.07
N ARG A 444 -2.76 13.69 18.54
CA ARG A 444 -3.42 14.65 17.66
C ARG A 444 -2.39 15.56 17.00
N LYS A 445 -2.54 15.80 15.68
CA LYS A 445 -1.60 16.59 14.88
C LYS A 445 -1.76 18.10 15.08
N SER A 446 -2.99 18.58 15.23
CA SER A 446 -3.36 19.98 15.04
C SER A 446 -4.05 20.62 16.25
N ASP A 447 -3.95 20.05 17.46
CA ASP A 447 -4.63 20.58 18.63
C ASP A 447 -3.66 21.28 19.60
N ASP A 448 -3.99 22.51 20.00
CA ASP A 448 -3.35 23.21 21.14
C ASP A 448 -3.61 22.48 22.48
N ARG A 449 -4.58 21.57 22.52
CA ARG A 449 -4.88 20.70 23.65
C ARG A 449 -4.31 19.32 23.39
N ALA A 450 -3.27 18.96 24.11
CA ALA A 450 -2.67 17.66 24.01
C ALA A 450 -3.72 16.54 24.18
N ALA A 451 -3.84 15.67 23.19
CA ALA A 451 -4.74 14.53 23.20
C ALA A 451 -4.03 13.29 22.63
N MET A 452 -4.31 12.13 23.21
CA MET A 452 -3.80 10.84 22.76
C MET A 452 -4.96 9.84 22.65
N ALA A 453 -5.02 9.10 21.57
CA ALA A 453 -5.91 7.99 21.37
C ALA A 453 -5.07 6.69 21.30
N ILE A 454 -5.29 5.77 22.23
CA ILE A 454 -4.60 4.48 22.25
C ILE A 454 -5.59 3.41 21.78
N HIS A 455 -5.32 2.81 20.65
CA HIS A 455 -6.15 1.77 20.08
C HIS A 455 -5.69 0.40 20.60
N LEU A 456 -6.63 -0.42 21.03
CA LEU A 456 -6.44 -1.80 21.44
C LEU A 456 -7.25 -2.70 20.51
N LEU A 457 -6.59 -3.56 19.74
CA LEU A 457 -7.24 -4.57 18.93
C LEU A 457 -6.99 -5.94 19.53
N ASN A 458 -8.05 -6.60 19.97
CA ASN A 458 -7.98 -7.98 20.44
C ASN A 458 -7.60 -8.91 19.29
N ARG A 459 -6.62 -9.79 19.50
CA ARG A 459 -6.16 -10.77 18.52
C ARG A 459 -6.67 -12.18 18.80
N GLN A 460 -7.43 -12.38 19.89
CA GLN A 460 -7.95 -13.69 20.31
C GLN A 460 -9.24 -14.02 19.56
N TYR A 461 -9.09 -14.26 18.25
CA TYR A 461 -10.17 -14.69 17.39
C TYR A 461 -10.26 -16.22 17.35
N ASP A 462 -11.47 -16.74 17.52
CA ASP A 462 -11.81 -18.18 17.41
C ASP A 462 -12.30 -18.46 15.98
N GLY A 463 -11.43 -19.01 15.16
CA GLY A 463 -11.71 -19.29 13.75
C GLY A 463 -12.76 -20.40 13.50
N GLU A 464 -13.11 -21.20 14.52
CA GLU A 464 -14.15 -22.21 14.40
C GLU A 464 -15.55 -21.63 14.72
N LYS A 465 -15.60 -20.64 15.62
CA LYS A 465 -16.84 -19.96 15.99
C LYS A 465 -17.09 -18.68 15.21
N ASP A 466 -16.14 -18.23 14.42
CA ASP A 466 -16.14 -16.91 13.74
C ASP A 466 -16.41 -15.76 14.73
N ALA A 467 -15.77 -15.78 15.89
CA ALA A 467 -16.03 -14.85 16.98
C ALA A 467 -14.76 -14.45 17.75
N MET A 468 -14.82 -13.29 18.38
CA MET A 468 -13.79 -12.86 19.32
C MET A 468 -13.98 -13.54 20.68
N THR A 469 -12.87 -13.84 21.36
CA THR A 469 -12.87 -14.15 22.79
C THR A 469 -12.49 -12.87 23.54
N PRO A 470 -13.40 -12.25 24.31
CA PRO A 470 -13.12 -10.99 24.97
C PRO A 470 -11.95 -11.05 25.95
N LEU A 471 -11.10 -10.02 25.95
CA LEU A 471 -10.04 -9.82 26.92
C LEU A 471 -10.55 -8.95 28.06
N THR A 472 -10.34 -9.37 29.29
CA THR A 472 -10.78 -8.63 30.48
C THR A 472 -9.59 -8.06 31.26
N ASN A 473 -9.79 -6.86 31.87
CA ASN A 473 -8.80 -6.20 32.70
C ASN A 473 -7.43 -5.99 32.00
N VAL A 474 -7.46 -5.52 30.76
CA VAL A 474 -6.24 -5.19 30.02
C VAL A 474 -5.64 -3.92 30.61
N THR A 475 -4.46 -4.03 31.21
CA THR A 475 -3.76 -2.90 31.82
C THR A 475 -2.62 -2.43 30.91
N LEU A 476 -2.64 -1.12 30.60
CA LEU A 476 -1.61 -0.41 29.83
C LEU A 476 -0.81 0.46 30.77
N SER A 477 0.51 0.49 30.58
CA SER A 477 1.39 1.48 31.17
C SER A 477 2.15 2.20 30.06
N LEU A 478 2.07 3.53 30.03
CA LEU A 478 2.64 4.42 29.02
C LEU A 478 3.74 5.25 29.65
N ASP A 479 4.97 5.12 29.18
CA ASP A 479 6.09 5.93 29.66
C ASP A 479 5.93 7.39 29.24
N LYS A 480 6.40 8.31 30.10
CA LYS A 480 6.31 9.76 29.86
C LYS A 480 6.96 10.20 28.53
N SER A 481 7.92 9.46 28.03
CA SER A 481 8.64 9.80 26.78
C SER A 481 7.76 9.80 25.54
N ILE A 482 6.57 9.19 25.62
CA ILE A 482 5.60 9.13 24.50
C ILE A 482 4.32 9.92 24.79
N LEU A 483 4.19 10.54 25.96
CA LEU A 483 3.01 11.34 26.32
C LEU A 483 3.13 12.76 25.73
N PRO A 484 2.05 13.34 25.22
CA PRO A 484 2.05 14.71 24.72
C PRO A 484 2.06 15.76 25.85
N GLY A 485 1.84 15.36 27.10
CA GLY A 485 1.82 16.23 28.28
C GLY A 485 2.42 15.56 29.51
N SER A 486 2.40 16.28 30.65
CA SER A 486 2.94 15.76 31.92
C SER A 486 2.09 14.60 32.45
N VAL A 487 2.73 13.67 33.19
CA VAL A 487 2.04 12.53 33.81
C VAL A 487 0.89 13.02 34.72
N ASP A 488 1.10 14.07 35.47
CA ASP A 488 0.09 14.63 36.41
C ASP A 488 -1.01 15.45 35.75
N GLY A 489 -0.86 15.80 34.47
CA GLY A 489 -1.82 16.62 33.71
C GLY A 489 -3.03 15.85 33.20
N CYS A 490 -2.99 14.52 33.21
CA CYS A 490 -4.09 13.67 32.80
C CYS A 490 -4.63 12.88 34.00
N ARG A 491 -5.92 12.93 34.25
CA ARG A 491 -6.53 12.32 35.46
C ARG A 491 -7.54 11.22 35.20
N SER A 492 -8.08 11.15 34.02
CA SER A 492 -9.04 10.13 33.62
C SER A 492 -8.89 9.76 32.15
N ALA A 493 -9.25 8.55 31.81
CA ALA A 493 -9.35 8.08 30.45
C ALA A 493 -10.82 7.85 30.08
N LYS A 494 -11.16 8.14 28.84
CA LYS A 494 -12.45 7.80 28.27
C LYS A 494 -12.26 6.62 27.31
N ILE A 495 -13.02 5.56 27.51
CA ILE A 495 -12.95 4.33 26.70
C ILE A 495 -14.14 4.31 25.76
N HIS A 496 -13.86 4.20 24.46
CA HIS A 496 -14.84 4.04 23.40
C HIS A 496 -14.76 2.60 22.87
N THR A 497 -15.89 1.92 22.79
CA THR A 497 -15.98 0.53 22.32
C THR A 497 -17.17 0.38 21.38
N PRO A 498 -17.01 -0.24 20.19
CA PRO A 498 -18.12 -0.45 19.26
C PRO A 498 -19.33 -1.11 19.92
N GLY A 499 -20.50 -0.47 19.82
CA GLY A 499 -21.76 -0.98 20.36
C GLY A 499 -21.95 -0.86 21.86
N LYS A 500 -21.06 -0.15 22.57
CA LYS A 500 -21.19 0.13 24.02
C LYS A 500 -21.19 1.63 24.27
N GLU A 501 -21.72 2.04 25.42
CA GLU A 501 -21.60 3.40 25.90
C GLU A 501 -20.15 3.71 26.34
N ASP A 502 -19.76 4.95 26.19
CA ASP A 502 -18.45 5.43 26.62
C ASP A 502 -18.27 5.28 28.14
N LEU A 503 -17.11 4.78 28.54
CA LEU A 503 -16.79 4.56 29.95
C LEU A 503 -15.62 5.47 30.40
N ILE A 504 -15.81 6.18 31.49
CA ILE A 504 -14.73 6.93 32.14
C ILE A 504 -14.07 6.06 33.20
N VAL A 505 -12.77 5.89 33.11
CA VAL A 505 -11.98 5.12 34.07
C VAL A 505 -10.88 6.00 34.68
N PRO A 506 -10.50 5.76 35.95
CA PRO A 506 -9.37 6.45 36.54
C PRO A 506 -8.07 6.02 35.89
N ILE A 507 -7.12 6.92 35.82
CA ILE A 507 -5.73 6.64 35.50
C ILE A 507 -4.87 6.74 36.76
N LYS A 508 -3.78 6.00 36.79
CA LYS A 508 -2.86 6.00 37.92
C LYS A 508 -1.49 6.48 37.45
N PRO A 509 -1.01 7.62 37.95
CA PRO A 509 0.39 7.99 37.81
C PRO A 509 1.27 7.00 38.61
N GLU A 510 2.24 6.38 37.96
CA GLU A 510 3.21 5.48 38.58
C GLU A 510 4.64 5.87 38.18
N GLY A 511 5.26 6.72 38.97
CA GLY A 511 6.60 7.23 38.67
C GLY A 511 6.62 8.06 37.37
N ASN A 512 7.26 7.51 36.33
CA ASN A 512 7.37 8.14 35.01
C ASN A 512 6.30 7.65 34.02
N SER A 513 5.28 6.92 34.47
CA SER A 513 4.31 6.29 33.58
C SER A 513 2.88 6.62 33.99
N LEU A 514 1.97 6.58 33.01
CA LEU A 514 0.52 6.56 33.21
C LEU A 514 0.01 5.14 33.04
N THR A 515 -0.73 4.66 34.04
CA THR A 515 -1.35 3.33 33.98
C THR A 515 -2.87 3.46 33.89
N VAL A 516 -3.47 2.71 32.95
CA VAL A 516 -4.92 2.63 32.74
C VAL A 516 -5.33 1.18 32.55
N THR A 517 -6.45 0.80 33.17
CA THR A 517 -7.04 -0.54 33.00
C THR A 517 -8.31 -0.43 32.18
N VAL A 518 -8.35 -1.15 31.04
CA VAL A 518 -9.53 -1.31 30.19
C VAL A 518 -10.28 -2.56 30.68
N PRO A 519 -11.51 -2.43 31.18
CA PRO A 519 -12.22 -3.56 31.78
C PRO A 519 -12.46 -4.71 30.81
N GLU A 520 -12.77 -4.39 29.56
CA GLU A 520 -13.03 -5.37 28.52
C GLU A 520 -12.66 -4.85 27.14
N VAL A 521 -11.99 -5.69 26.36
CA VAL A 521 -11.74 -5.50 24.92
C VAL A 521 -12.34 -6.70 24.19
N ASP A 522 -13.54 -6.53 23.63
CA ASP A 522 -14.16 -7.56 22.78
C ASP A 522 -13.42 -7.65 21.44
N LEU A 523 -13.66 -6.74 20.51
CA LEU A 523 -12.92 -6.63 19.25
C LEU A 523 -11.91 -5.49 19.30
N TRP A 524 -12.36 -4.29 19.61
CA TRP A 524 -11.62 -3.04 19.53
C TRP A 524 -12.06 -2.07 20.63
N ALA A 525 -11.10 -1.39 21.24
CA ALA A 525 -11.33 -0.30 22.16
C ALA A 525 -10.39 0.87 21.86
N ILE A 526 -10.84 2.10 22.11
CA ILE A 526 -10.02 3.32 22.04
C ILE A 526 -9.99 3.92 23.44
N VAL A 527 -8.78 4.11 23.96
CA VAL A 527 -8.56 4.83 25.22
C VAL A 527 -8.16 6.25 24.88
N GLU A 528 -9.06 7.19 25.11
CA GLU A 528 -8.82 8.60 24.92
C GLU A 528 -8.24 9.22 26.19
N LEU A 529 -7.07 9.86 26.09
CA LEU A 529 -6.44 10.65 27.13
C LEU A 529 -6.43 12.12 26.69
N ARG A 530 -6.82 13.03 27.61
CA ARG A 530 -6.77 14.47 27.40
C ARG A 530 -6.01 15.14 28.54
N TRP A 531 -5.11 16.03 28.18
CA TRP A 531 -4.38 16.90 29.12
C TRP A 531 -5.11 18.23 29.27
N GLN A 532 -5.19 18.69 30.50
CA GLN A 532 -5.78 20.00 30.86
C GLN A 532 -4.78 21.14 30.69
#